data_7449433932f35b7a239b51481c3a1ef3
#
_entry.id   7449433932f35b7a239b51481c3a1ef3
#
_cell.length_a   1.000
_cell.length_b   1.000
_cell.length_c   1.000
_cell.angle_alpha   90.00
_cell.angle_beta   90.00
_cell.angle_gamma   90.00
#
_symmetry.space_group_name_H-M   'P 1'
#
loop_
_entity.id
_entity.type
_entity.pdbx_description
1 polymer ?
#
loop_
_entity_poly.entity_id
_entity_poly.type
_entity_poly.pdbx_seq_one_letter_code
_entity_poly.pdbx_strand_id
1 'polypeptide(L)'
;MKTSLESELDNAERNAAVLALRASGCPNKDSVVHSSTDQSLFFKTWLKRPLRTGAIAPSSGALARLITSDIAPDAGPVIELGPGTGVFTRCILERGLPEENLTLVENSPDFTALLRKRFPKAHLLDMDVAKMRLREDPWKTMQAQAVISGLPLLNMGLRTQWNVVGACMQSLRPGAALYQFTYMTRCPIAPEILARMNLRAERVGSSFFNLPPASVYRISRD
;
A
#
# COMPACT_ATOMS: atom_id res chain seq x y z
N MET A 1 -3.03 -38.25 -25.84
CA MET A 1 -4.17 -37.44 -26.29
C MET A 1 -4.31 -36.29 -25.28
N LYS A 2 -3.92 -35.06 -25.63
CA LYS A 2 -4.18 -33.89 -24.83
C LYS A 2 -5.67 -33.58 -24.88
N THR A 3 -6.29 -33.27 -23.75
CA THR A 3 -7.70 -33.02 -23.67
C THR A 3 -8.07 -31.67 -24.33
N SER A 4 -9.27 -31.55 -24.88
CA SER A 4 -9.79 -30.37 -25.59
C SER A 4 -9.63 -29.07 -24.80
N LEU A 5 -9.68 -29.12 -23.47
CA LEU A 5 -9.49 -28.01 -22.55
C LEU A 5 -8.06 -27.45 -22.55
N GLU A 6 -7.03 -28.28 -22.68
CA GLU A 6 -5.63 -27.83 -22.75
C GLU A 6 -5.33 -27.07 -24.05
N SER A 7 -5.99 -27.48 -25.17
CA SER A 7 -5.83 -26.79 -26.44
C SER A 7 -6.54 -25.42 -26.49
N GLU A 8 -7.64 -25.26 -25.79
CA GLU A 8 -8.37 -23.97 -25.67
C GLU A 8 -7.63 -22.98 -24.77
N LEU A 9 -6.99 -23.44 -23.70
CA LEU A 9 -6.15 -22.61 -22.83
C LEU A 9 -4.88 -22.11 -23.54
N ASP A 10 -4.20 -22.98 -24.30
CA ASP A 10 -3.03 -22.61 -25.10
C ASP A 10 -3.39 -21.57 -26.21
N ASN A 11 -4.58 -21.68 -26.78
CA ASN A 11 -5.08 -20.74 -27.79
C ASN A 11 -5.47 -19.37 -27.20
N ALA A 12 -6.03 -19.36 -25.99
CA ALA A 12 -6.36 -18.14 -25.28
C ALA A 12 -5.11 -17.34 -24.84
N GLU A 13 -4.06 -18.04 -24.41
CA GLU A 13 -2.78 -17.42 -24.05
C GLU A 13 -2.02 -16.87 -25.27
N ARG A 14 -2.03 -17.58 -26.40
CA ARG A 14 -1.45 -17.08 -27.67
C ARG A 14 -2.18 -15.86 -28.21
N ASN A 15 -3.51 -15.82 -28.13
CA ASN A 15 -4.30 -14.67 -28.56
C ASN A 15 -4.08 -13.45 -27.66
N ALA A 16 -3.89 -13.64 -26.36
CA ALA A 16 -3.55 -12.56 -25.44
C ALA A 16 -2.15 -11.98 -25.72
N ALA A 17 -1.17 -12.82 -26.07
CA ALA A 17 0.17 -12.38 -26.44
C ALA A 17 0.20 -11.64 -27.80
N VAL A 18 -0.60 -12.07 -28.78
CA VAL A 18 -0.71 -11.40 -30.10
C VAL A 18 -1.43 -10.06 -30.01
N LEU A 19 -2.43 -9.92 -29.12
CA LEU A 19 -3.09 -8.65 -28.83
C LEU A 19 -2.15 -7.65 -28.13
N ALA A 20 -1.28 -8.14 -27.24
CA ALA A 20 -0.26 -7.31 -26.59
C ALA A 20 0.82 -6.80 -27.58
N LEU A 21 1.18 -7.60 -28.61
CA LEU A 21 2.14 -7.21 -29.64
C LEU A 21 1.57 -6.27 -30.73
N ARG A 22 0.28 -6.28 -30.97
CA ARG A 22 -0.38 -5.34 -31.92
C ARG A 22 -0.63 -3.95 -31.34
N ALA A 23 -0.51 -3.77 -30.02
CA ALA A 23 -0.62 -2.46 -29.33
C ALA A 23 0.69 -1.63 -29.36
N SER A 24 1.79 -2.15 -29.95
CA SER A 24 3.07 -1.43 -30.05
C SER A 24 3.25 -0.68 -31.37
N GLY A 25 2.19 -0.07 -31.89
CA GLY A 25 2.25 0.93 -32.96
C GLY A 25 2.66 2.27 -32.40
N CYS A 26 3.71 2.88 -32.97
CA CYS A 26 4.29 4.17 -32.62
C CYS A 26 3.21 5.26 -32.41
N PRO A 27 3.15 5.94 -31.27
CA PRO A 27 2.22 7.04 -31.08
C PRO A 27 2.86 8.38 -31.41
N ASN A 28 2.10 9.16 -32.13
CA ASN A 28 2.23 10.61 -32.36
C ASN A 28 2.34 11.35 -31.00
N LYS A 29 3.22 12.34 -30.95
CA LYS A 29 3.41 13.25 -29.81
C LYS A 29 2.18 14.12 -29.63
N ASP A 30 1.21 13.74 -28.86
CA ASP A 30 0.28 14.64 -28.17
C ASP A 30 -0.72 13.79 -27.38
N SER A 31 -0.94 14.17 -26.10
CA SER A 31 -1.92 13.61 -25.16
C SER A 31 -1.58 12.28 -24.48
N VAL A 32 -0.69 12.30 -23.47
CA VAL A 32 -0.68 11.29 -22.41
C VAL A 32 -1.64 11.72 -21.29
N VAL A 33 -2.92 11.46 -21.47
CA VAL A 33 -3.90 11.41 -20.37
C VAL A 33 -3.82 10.02 -19.78
N HIS A 34 -2.99 9.82 -18.74
CA HIS A 34 -3.03 8.59 -17.96
C HIS A 34 -4.30 8.58 -17.10
N SER A 35 -5.24 7.74 -17.48
CA SER A 35 -6.51 7.54 -16.81
C SER A 35 -6.26 7.01 -15.37
N SER A 36 -6.70 7.78 -14.36
CA SER A 36 -6.69 7.42 -12.94
C SER A 36 -7.49 6.14 -12.63
N THR A 37 -8.31 5.69 -13.56
CA THR A 37 -9.17 4.50 -13.46
C THR A 37 -8.36 3.20 -13.52
N ASP A 38 -7.31 3.13 -14.34
CA ASP A 38 -6.51 1.91 -14.52
C ASP A 38 -5.66 1.58 -13.28
N GLN A 39 -5.13 2.58 -12.60
CA GLN A 39 -4.32 2.39 -11.40
C GLN A 39 -5.15 1.93 -10.20
N SER A 40 -6.38 2.42 -10.05
CA SER A 40 -7.29 1.98 -8.99
C SER A 40 -7.76 0.53 -9.22
N LEU A 41 -7.98 0.15 -10.48
CA LEU A 41 -8.34 -1.22 -10.86
C LEU A 41 -7.16 -2.17 -10.65
N PHE A 42 -5.95 -1.75 -10.99
CA PHE A 42 -4.73 -2.51 -10.75
C PHE A 42 -4.47 -2.73 -9.26
N PHE A 43 -4.65 -1.70 -8.43
CA PHE A 43 -4.52 -1.79 -6.97
C PHE A 43 -5.55 -2.76 -6.37
N LYS A 44 -6.82 -2.66 -6.76
CA LYS A 44 -7.87 -3.60 -6.33
C LYS A 44 -7.59 -5.03 -6.79
N THR A 45 -7.04 -5.21 -7.99
CA THR A 45 -6.69 -6.52 -8.54
C THR A 45 -5.46 -7.10 -7.84
N TRP A 46 -4.47 -6.26 -7.52
CA TRP A 46 -3.28 -6.65 -6.77
C TRP A 46 -3.64 -7.08 -5.34
N LEU A 47 -4.51 -6.33 -4.65
CA LEU A 47 -5.01 -6.70 -3.32
C LEU A 47 -5.80 -8.03 -3.31
N LYS A 48 -6.48 -8.37 -4.42
CA LYS A 48 -7.28 -9.61 -4.54
C LYS A 48 -6.49 -10.86 -4.97
N ARG A 49 -5.32 -10.68 -5.62
CA ARG A 49 -4.54 -11.81 -6.17
C ARG A 49 -3.90 -12.76 -5.16
N PRO A 50 -3.45 -12.36 -3.95
CA PRO A 50 -2.85 -13.29 -2.99
C PRO A 50 -3.81 -14.35 -2.44
N LEU A 51 -5.12 -14.19 -2.63
CA LEU A 51 -6.12 -15.11 -2.06
C LEU A 51 -6.16 -16.49 -2.72
N ARG A 52 -5.61 -16.68 -3.93
CA ARG A 52 -5.75 -17.95 -4.67
C ARG A 52 -4.66 -19.00 -4.41
N THR A 53 -3.50 -18.62 -3.89
CA THR A 53 -2.35 -19.52 -3.79
C THR A 53 -1.72 -19.65 -2.39
N GLY A 54 -2.17 -18.89 -1.39
CA GLY A 54 -1.55 -18.91 -0.05
C GLY A 54 -0.08 -18.49 -0.01
N ALA A 55 0.56 -18.30 -1.17
CA ALA A 55 1.93 -17.84 -1.29
C ALA A 55 1.98 -16.35 -1.63
N ILE A 56 2.81 -15.60 -0.93
CA ILE A 56 3.15 -14.23 -1.28
C ILE A 56 3.89 -14.28 -2.62
N ALA A 57 3.36 -13.60 -3.66
CA ALA A 57 4.11 -13.46 -4.89
C ALA A 57 5.49 -12.83 -4.57
N PRO A 58 6.60 -13.32 -5.14
CA PRO A 58 7.96 -12.82 -4.82
C PRO A 58 8.09 -11.31 -4.90
N SER A 59 7.39 -10.68 -5.83
CA SER A 59 7.31 -9.23 -6.02
C SER A 59 6.66 -8.50 -4.83
N SER A 60 5.56 -9.02 -4.29
CA SER A 60 4.88 -8.40 -3.13
C SER A 60 5.71 -8.52 -1.84
N GLY A 61 6.46 -9.61 -1.68
CA GLY A 61 7.36 -9.81 -0.53
C GLY A 61 8.55 -8.85 -0.52
N ALA A 62 9.13 -8.53 -1.67
CA ALA A 62 10.24 -7.57 -1.74
C ALA A 62 9.78 -6.15 -1.35
N LEU A 63 8.62 -5.71 -1.86
CA LEU A 63 8.03 -4.43 -1.49
C LEU A 63 7.67 -4.39 0.01
N ALA A 64 7.08 -5.46 0.54
CA ALA A 64 6.70 -5.55 1.94
C ALA A 64 7.93 -5.48 2.87
N ARG A 65 9.02 -6.15 2.54
CA ARG A 65 10.28 -6.03 3.29
C ARG A 65 10.88 -4.63 3.21
N LEU A 66 10.78 -3.98 2.06
CA LEU A 66 11.31 -2.63 1.88
C LEU A 66 10.51 -1.59 2.69
N ILE A 67 9.17 -1.62 2.63
CA ILE A 67 8.33 -0.64 3.32
C ILE A 67 8.34 -0.82 4.84
N THR A 68 8.71 -1.99 5.34
CA THR A 68 8.82 -2.31 6.77
C THR A 68 10.26 -2.32 7.28
N SER A 69 11.25 -1.88 6.48
CA SER A 69 12.68 -2.00 6.81
C SER A 69 13.08 -1.35 8.13
N ASP A 70 12.47 -0.24 8.46
CA ASP A 70 12.84 0.60 9.61
C ASP A 70 12.07 0.26 10.89
N ILE A 71 11.22 -0.79 10.86
CA ILE A 71 10.49 -1.23 12.05
C ILE A 71 11.43 -2.00 12.97
N ALA A 72 11.49 -1.55 14.23
CA ALA A 72 12.20 -2.21 15.32
C ALA A 72 11.21 -2.79 16.36
N PRO A 73 11.43 -4.01 16.88
CA PRO A 73 10.51 -4.69 17.80
C PRO A 73 10.13 -3.85 19.02
N ASP A 74 11.11 -3.20 19.62
CA ASP A 74 10.99 -2.51 20.92
C ASP A 74 10.81 -0.99 20.78
N ALA A 75 10.65 -0.49 19.56
CA ALA A 75 10.62 0.96 19.33
C ALA A 75 9.22 1.59 19.50
N GLY A 76 8.21 0.81 19.88
CA GLY A 76 6.82 1.27 20.12
C GLY A 76 5.84 0.77 19.06
N PRO A 77 4.57 1.21 19.14
CA PRO A 77 3.50 0.70 18.26
C PRO A 77 3.70 1.09 16.79
N VAL A 78 3.07 0.31 15.91
CA VAL A 78 2.99 0.56 14.46
C VAL A 78 1.53 0.65 14.05
N ILE A 79 1.23 1.54 13.11
CA ILE A 79 -0.08 1.67 12.49
C ILE A 79 0.03 1.26 11.03
N GLU A 80 -0.84 0.40 10.56
CA GLU A 80 -0.96 0.04 9.14
C GLU A 80 -2.31 0.53 8.59
N LEU A 81 -2.24 1.30 7.49
CA LEU A 81 -3.41 1.84 6.80
C LEU A 81 -3.69 1.04 5.54
N GLY A 82 -4.89 0.49 5.45
CA GLY A 82 -5.33 -0.34 4.32
C GLY A 82 -4.54 -1.65 4.20
N PRO A 83 -4.48 -2.49 5.26
CA PRO A 83 -3.76 -3.76 5.25
C PRO A 83 -4.29 -4.75 4.21
N GLY A 84 -5.56 -4.65 3.82
CA GLY A 84 -6.18 -5.53 2.85
C GLY A 84 -6.05 -7.00 3.23
N THR A 85 -5.26 -7.76 2.49
CA THR A 85 -5.01 -9.19 2.80
C THR A 85 -3.94 -9.43 3.86
N GLY A 86 -3.30 -8.37 4.41
CA GLY A 86 -2.30 -8.46 5.48
C GLY A 86 -0.89 -8.84 5.00
N VAL A 87 -0.49 -8.47 3.81
CA VAL A 87 0.86 -8.74 3.29
C VAL A 87 1.91 -7.94 4.05
N PHE A 88 1.69 -6.64 4.23
CA PHE A 88 2.60 -5.80 5.04
C PHE A 88 2.50 -6.14 6.52
N THR A 89 1.27 -6.40 7.03
CA THR A 89 1.01 -6.88 8.39
C THR A 89 1.92 -8.04 8.76
N ARG A 90 2.00 -9.06 7.90
CA ARG A 90 2.87 -10.21 8.13
C ARG A 90 4.34 -9.82 8.21
N CYS A 91 4.82 -9.00 7.28
CA CYS A 91 6.20 -8.53 7.30
C CYS A 91 6.52 -7.66 8.52
N ILE A 92 5.56 -6.88 9.02
CA ILE A 92 5.71 -6.12 10.27
C ILE A 92 5.94 -7.08 11.44
N LEU A 93 5.13 -8.14 11.56
CA LEU A 93 5.27 -9.15 12.61
C LEU A 93 6.56 -9.98 12.46
N GLU A 94 6.97 -10.28 11.22
CA GLU A 94 8.26 -10.93 10.93
C GLU A 94 9.48 -10.10 11.36
N ARG A 95 9.32 -8.76 11.55
CA ARG A 95 10.34 -7.89 12.17
C ARG A 95 10.43 -8.06 13.69
N GLY A 96 9.55 -8.85 14.29
CA GLY A 96 9.52 -9.10 15.73
C GLY A 96 8.61 -8.15 16.50
N LEU A 97 7.83 -7.28 15.84
CA LEU A 97 6.84 -6.47 16.55
C LEU A 97 5.80 -7.36 17.22
N PRO A 98 5.53 -7.21 18.54
CA PRO A 98 4.40 -7.87 19.16
C PRO A 98 3.09 -7.49 18.49
N GLU A 99 2.22 -8.47 18.24
CA GLU A 99 0.96 -8.25 17.51
C GLU A 99 0.06 -7.26 18.24
N GLU A 100 0.11 -7.22 19.57
CA GLU A 100 -0.61 -6.28 20.43
C GLU A 100 -0.18 -4.81 20.22
N ASN A 101 1.02 -4.60 19.68
CA ASN A 101 1.55 -3.27 19.36
C ASN A 101 1.21 -2.82 17.93
N LEU A 102 0.38 -3.61 17.20
CA LEU A 102 0.00 -3.31 15.83
C LEU A 102 -1.46 -2.83 15.77
N THR A 103 -1.67 -1.69 15.15
CA THR A 103 -3.01 -1.17 14.83
C THR A 103 -3.24 -1.24 13.33
N LEU A 104 -4.33 -1.89 12.93
CA LEU A 104 -4.77 -2.06 11.54
C LEU A 104 -6.00 -1.18 11.28
N VAL A 105 -5.96 -0.34 10.24
CA VAL A 105 -7.10 0.50 9.86
C VAL A 105 -7.60 0.07 8.49
N GLU A 106 -8.79 -0.50 8.46
CA GLU A 106 -9.41 -1.04 7.25
C GLU A 106 -10.91 -0.71 7.23
N ASN A 107 -11.48 -0.41 6.07
CA ASN A 107 -12.89 -0.09 5.94
C ASN A 107 -13.69 -1.12 5.11
N SER A 108 -13.01 -2.11 4.54
CA SER A 108 -13.67 -3.18 3.79
C SER A 108 -14.13 -4.29 4.73
N PRO A 109 -15.45 -4.60 4.81
CA PRO A 109 -15.96 -5.67 5.68
C PRO A 109 -15.32 -7.03 5.41
N ASP A 110 -15.03 -7.35 4.14
CA ASP A 110 -14.41 -8.62 3.75
C ASP A 110 -12.97 -8.72 4.31
N PHE A 111 -12.21 -7.63 4.24
CA PHE A 111 -10.85 -7.61 4.75
C PHE A 111 -10.82 -7.51 6.27
N THR A 112 -11.72 -6.76 6.91
CA THR A 112 -11.78 -6.72 8.39
C THR A 112 -12.10 -8.08 8.98
N ALA A 113 -13.03 -8.84 8.38
CA ALA A 113 -13.31 -10.21 8.80
C ALA A 113 -12.09 -11.15 8.65
N LEU A 114 -11.36 -11.02 7.52
CA LEU A 114 -10.15 -11.79 7.27
C LEU A 114 -9.04 -11.44 8.26
N LEU A 115 -8.82 -10.15 8.53
CA LEU A 115 -7.76 -9.65 9.41
C LEU A 115 -8.00 -10.08 10.86
N ARG A 116 -9.23 -9.98 11.38
CA ARG A 116 -9.60 -10.48 12.72
C ARG A 116 -9.26 -11.95 12.91
N LYS A 117 -9.44 -12.75 11.85
CA LYS A 117 -9.10 -14.18 11.91
C LYS A 117 -7.60 -14.44 11.86
N ARG A 118 -6.86 -13.63 11.09
CA ARG A 118 -5.41 -13.83 10.85
C ARG A 118 -4.54 -13.24 11.94
N PHE A 119 -4.98 -12.10 12.48
CA PHE A 119 -4.24 -11.27 13.44
C PHE A 119 -5.16 -10.92 14.62
N PRO A 120 -5.53 -11.93 15.45
CA PRO A 120 -6.56 -11.77 16.47
C PRO A 120 -6.15 -10.86 17.64
N LYS A 121 -4.84 -10.61 17.82
CA LYS A 121 -4.33 -9.75 18.89
C LYS A 121 -4.05 -8.32 18.43
N ALA A 122 -4.04 -8.05 17.10
CA ALA A 122 -3.86 -6.71 16.57
C ALA A 122 -5.11 -5.84 16.83
N HIS A 123 -4.90 -4.55 17.07
CA HIS A 123 -5.98 -3.58 17.24
C HIS A 123 -6.58 -3.25 15.86
N LEU A 124 -7.68 -3.90 15.51
CA LEU A 124 -8.35 -3.66 14.22
C LEU A 124 -9.43 -2.58 14.36
N LEU A 125 -9.29 -1.52 13.58
CA LEU A 125 -10.21 -0.40 13.50
C LEU A 125 -10.93 -0.43 12.14
N ASP A 126 -12.22 -0.75 12.21
CA ASP A 126 -13.13 -0.78 11.07
C ASP A 126 -13.59 0.64 10.77
N MET A 127 -12.81 1.37 9.95
CA MET A 127 -13.10 2.77 9.65
C MET A 127 -12.42 3.27 8.39
N ASP A 128 -13.01 4.30 7.79
CA ASP A 128 -12.39 5.07 6.71
C ASP A 128 -11.24 5.93 7.24
N VAL A 129 -10.04 5.69 6.74
CA VAL A 129 -8.83 6.45 7.11
C VAL A 129 -8.99 7.96 6.88
N ALA A 130 -9.75 8.39 5.87
CA ALA A 130 -10.01 9.81 5.63
C ALA A 130 -10.75 10.50 6.80
N LYS A 131 -11.39 9.72 7.65
CA LYS A 131 -12.13 10.21 8.85
C LYS A 131 -11.29 10.14 10.13
N MET A 132 -10.10 9.53 10.11
CA MET A 132 -9.22 9.39 11.28
C MET A 132 -8.97 10.71 12.01
N ARG A 133 -8.68 11.78 11.25
CA ARG A 133 -8.36 13.08 11.82
C ARG A 133 -9.50 13.72 12.62
N LEU A 134 -10.73 13.33 12.36
CA LEU A 134 -11.93 13.89 12.98
C LEU A 134 -12.30 13.21 14.31
N ARG A 135 -11.63 12.11 14.64
CA ARG A 135 -11.86 11.40 15.90
C ARG A 135 -10.90 11.87 16.99
N GLU A 136 -11.41 12.01 18.20
CA GLU A 136 -10.62 12.35 19.39
C GLU A 136 -9.90 11.14 20.00
N ASP A 137 -9.95 10.01 19.32
CA ASP A 137 -9.50 8.69 19.74
C ASP A 137 -7.96 8.53 19.84
N PRO A 138 -7.49 7.38 20.32
CA PRO A 138 -6.13 7.09 20.80
C PRO A 138 -4.98 7.40 19.82
N TRP A 139 -5.30 7.77 18.58
CA TRP A 139 -4.31 8.13 17.55
C TRP A 139 -3.32 9.21 17.98
N LYS A 140 -3.84 10.26 18.63
CA LYS A 140 -3.03 11.41 19.05
C LYS A 140 -2.08 11.06 20.19
N THR A 141 -2.42 10.03 20.96
CA THR A 141 -1.65 9.57 22.11
C THR A 141 -0.79 8.33 21.82
N MET A 142 -0.92 7.75 20.63
CA MET A 142 -0.31 6.45 20.30
C MET A 142 1.21 6.48 20.23
N GLN A 143 1.81 7.63 19.90
CA GLN A 143 3.26 7.80 19.78
C GLN A 143 3.91 6.68 18.93
N ALA A 144 3.31 6.37 17.77
CA ALA A 144 3.74 5.29 16.90
C ALA A 144 5.17 5.52 16.38
N GLN A 145 5.96 4.45 16.31
CA GLN A 145 7.29 4.47 15.69
C GLN A 145 7.23 4.59 14.17
N ALA A 146 6.13 4.12 13.55
CA ALA A 146 5.92 4.16 12.11
C ALA A 146 4.43 4.07 11.78
N VAL A 147 4.06 4.72 10.66
CA VAL A 147 2.81 4.44 9.95
C VAL A 147 3.18 3.81 8.61
N ILE A 148 2.65 2.62 8.32
CA ILE A 148 2.81 1.92 7.04
C ILE A 148 1.53 2.08 6.25
N SER A 149 1.59 2.67 5.05
CA SER A 149 0.41 2.93 4.25
C SER A 149 0.36 2.11 2.96
N GLY A 150 -0.68 1.26 2.88
CA GLY A 150 -1.10 0.54 1.68
C GLY A 150 -2.11 1.31 0.82
N LEU A 151 -2.40 2.56 1.12
CA LEU A 151 -3.45 3.32 0.45
C LEU A 151 -2.99 3.90 -0.89
N PRO A 152 -3.88 4.01 -1.90
CA PRO A 152 -3.58 4.61 -3.19
C PRO A 152 -3.67 6.15 -3.11
N LEU A 153 -2.79 6.79 -2.32
CA LEU A 153 -2.83 8.24 -2.06
C LEU A 153 -2.85 9.07 -3.34
N LEU A 154 -2.12 8.65 -4.37
CA LEU A 154 -2.09 9.35 -5.66
C LEU A 154 -3.48 9.54 -6.30
N ASN A 155 -4.41 8.61 -6.03
CA ASN A 155 -5.78 8.62 -6.57
C ASN A 155 -6.77 9.36 -5.66
N MET A 156 -6.31 9.86 -4.52
CA MET A 156 -7.15 10.61 -3.57
C MET A 156 -7.07 12.12 -3.87
N GLY A 157 -8.21 12.81 -3.75
CA GLY A 157 -8.24 14.27 -3.86
C GLY A 157 -7.43 14.94 -2.73
N LEU A 158 -6.98 16.17 -2.96
CA LEU A 158 -6.10 16.92 -2.04
C LEU A 158 -6.64 16.98 -0.60
N ARG A 159 -7.95 17.20 -0.43
CA ARG A 159 -8.59 17.24 0.90
C ARG A 159 -8.46 15.90 1.64
N THR A 160 -8.64 14.80 0.93
CA THR A 160 -8.51 13.46 1.51
C THR A 160 -7.05 13.15 1.85
N GLN A 161 -6.12 13.44 0.95
CA GLN A 161 -4.69 13.32 1.23
C GLN A 161 -4.28 14.14 2.46
N TRP A 162 -4.74 15.41 2.54
CA TRP A 162 -4.50 16.29 3.69
C TRP A 162 -4.96 15.66 5.01
N ASN A 163 -6.17 15.09 5.03
CA ASN A 163 -6.73 14.48 6.22
C ASN A 163 -5.95 13.23 6.62
N VAL A 164 -5.63 12.34 5.66
CA VAL A 164 -4.88 11.11 5.92
C VAL A 164 -3.47 11.41 6.40
N VAL A 165 -2.73 12.23 5.67
CA VAL A 165 -1.34 12.60 6.04
C VAL A 165 -1.33 13.32 7.39
N GLY A 166 -2.27 14.23 7.62
CA GLY A 166 -2.39 14.96 8.90
C GLY A 166 -2.66 14.01 10.08
N ALA A 167 -3.53 13.00 9.91
CA ALA A 167 -3.78 11.99 10.93
C ALA A 167 -2.53 11.15 11.22
N CYS A 168 -1.80 10.72 10.17
CA CYS A 168 -0.54 10.00 10.32
C CYS A 168 0.48 10.81 11.13
N MET A 169 0.67 12.08 10.76
CA MET A 169 1.65 12.94 11.45
C MET A 169 1.29 13.24 12.92
N GLN A 170 0.00 13.17 13.26
CA GLN A 170 -0.46 13.33 14.65
C GLN A 170 -0.25 12.10 15.51
N SER A 171 -0.28 10.90 14.91
CA SER A 171 -0.09 9.63 15.61
C SER A 171 1.37 9.20 15.77
N LEU A 172 2.28 9.83 15.04
CA LEU A 172 3.72 9.55 15.08
C LEU A 172 4.41 10.25 16.24
N ARG A 173 5.33 9.55 16.92
CA ARG A 173 6.26 10.19 17.87
C ARG A 173 7.26 11.09 17.13
N PRO A 174 7.95 12.00 17.82
CA PRO A 174 9.04 12.80 17.23
C PRO A 174 10.10 11.90 16.57
N GLY A 175 10.54 12.27 15.37
CA GLY A 175 11.53 11.51 14.58
C GLY A 175 11.00 10.29 13.82
N ALA A 176 9.76 9.86 14.10
CA ALA A 176 9.11 8.76 13.38
C ALA A 176 8.58 9.20 12.00
N ALA A 177 8.14 8.26 11.16
CA ALA A 177 7.77 8.55 9.80
C ALA A 177 6.56 7.76 9.30
N LEU A 178 5.90 8.32 8.28
CA LEU A 178 4.95 7.63 7.41
C LEU A 178 5.73 7.00 6.25
N TYR A 179 5.52 5.71 6.02
CA TYR A 179 6.05 4.98 4.87
C TYR A 179 4.93 4.71 3.87
N GLN A 180 5.11 5.20 2.65
CA GLN A 180 4.14 5.10 1.59
C GLN A 180 4.78 4.51 0.33
N PHE A 181 4.17 3.49 -0.25
CA PHE A 181 4.61 3.02 -1.56
C PHE A 181 3.85 3.67 -2.71
N THR A 182 4.45 3.64 -3.90
CA THR A 182 3.84 4.08 -5.14
C THR A 182 4.43 3.30 -6.32
N TYR A 183 3.66 3.14 -7.39
CA TYR A 183 4.14 2.65 -8.68
C TYR A 183 4.64 3.78 -9.60
N MET A 184 4.74 5.00 -9.07
CA MET A 184 5.30 6.15 -9.77
C MET A 184 6.73 6.41 -9.32
N THR A 185 7.48 7.15 -10.14
CA THR A 185 8.86 7.56 -9.81
C THR A 185 8.93 8.74 -8.84
N ARG A 186 7.78 9.34 -8.49
CA ARG A 186 7.65 10.48 -7.58
C ARG A 186 6.81 10.13 -6.36
N CYS A 187 6.97 10.92 -5.29
CA CYS A 187 6.14 10.80 -4.09
C CYS A 187 4.65 10.95 -4.45
N PRO A 188 3.76 10.09 -3.93
CA PRO A 188 2.33 10.13 -4.24
C PRO A 188 1.57 11.21 -3.46
N ILE A 189 2.20 11.86 -2.48
CA ILE A 189 1.62 12.99 -1.74
C ILE A 189 1.86 14.27 -2.54
N ALA A 190 0.81 15.09 -2.65
CA ALA A 190 0.88 16.35 -3.38
C ALA A 190 1.94 17.30 -2.78
N PRO A 191 2.78 17.95 -3.61
CA PRO A 191 3.83 18.86 -3.13
C PRO A 191 3.32 19.97 -2.22
N GLU A 192 2.12 20.47 -2.47
CA GLU A 192 1.47 21.51 -1.68
C GLU A 192 1.15 21.05 -0.26
N ILE A 193 0.84 19.76 -0.09
CA ILE A 193 0.59 19.14 1.23
C ILE A 193 1.90 19.02 1.99
N LEU A 194 2.95 18.52 1.34
CA LEU A 194 4.28 18.41 1.93
C LEU A 194 4.76 19.78 2.42
N ALA A 195 4.71 20.79 1.56
CA ALA A 195 5.14 22.14 1.88
C ALA A 195 4.34 22.77 3.05
N ARG A 196 2.99 22.68 2.99
CA ARG A 196 2.12 23.29 4.04
C ARG A 196 2.20 22.60 5.40
N MET A 197 2.56 21.31 5.43
CA MET A 197 2.73 20.55 6.68
C MET A 197 4.18 20.52 7.15
N ASN A 198 5.09 21.19 6.45
CA ASN A 198 6.54 21.14 6.69
C ASN A 198 7.05 19.69 6.76
N LEU A 199 6.80 18.93 5.67
CA LEU A 199 7.16 17.53 5.58
C LEU A 199 8.20 17.32 4.49
N ARG A 200 9.15 16.46 4.79
CA ARG A 200 10.15 15.96 3.86
C ARG A 200 9.76 14.56 3.38
N ALA A 201 9.89 14.32 2.08
CA ALA A 201 9.69 13.02 1.46
C ALA A 201 10.99 12.51 0.86
N GLU A 202 11.50 11.41 1.38
CA GLU A 202 12.73 10.76 0.95
C GLU A 202 12.41 9.39 0.35
N ARG A 203 13.04 9.05 -0.78
CA ARG A 203 12.90 7.73 -1.36
C ARG A 203 13.80 6.74 -0.64
N VAL A 204 13.20 5.77 0.07
CA VAL A 204 13.90 4.68 0.77
C VAL A 204 14.52 3.69 -0.23
N GLY A 205 13.76 3.37 -1.30
CA GLY A 205 14.22 2.43 -2.31
C GLY A 205 13.14 2.11 -3.33
N SER A 206 13.49 1.18 -4.23
CA SER A 206 12.57 0.68 -5.25
C SER A 206 12.64 -0.84 -5.35
N SER A 207 11.50 -1.48 -5.57
CA SER A 207 11.39 -2.91 -5.85
C SER A 207 11.14 -3.11 -7.35
N PHE A 208 12.18 -3.55 -8.08
CA PHE A 208 12.12 -3.83 -9.52
C PHE A 208 11.45 -5.18 -9.83
N PHE A 209 11.33 -6.06 -8.84
CA PHE A 209 10.61 -7.33 -8.97
C PHE A 209 9.09 -7.15 -8.99
N ASN A 210 8.60 -5.96 -8.70
CA ASN A 210 7.19 -5.61 -8.90
C ASN A 210 6.97 -5.22 -10.36
N LEU A 211 5.87 -5.68 -10.94
CA LEU A 211 5.46 -5.27 -12.28
C LEU A 211 4.10 -4.55 -12.18
N PRO A 212 4.05 -3.21 -12.31
CA PRO A 212 5.18 -2.29 -12.54
C PRO A 212 6.08 -2.13 -11.29
N PRO A 213 7.32 -1.63 -11.45
CA PRO A 213 8.23 -1.34 -10.34
C PRO A 213 7.58 -0.41 -9.32
N ALA A 214 7.84 -0.67 -8.03
CA ALA A 214 7.30 0.13 -6.93
C ALA A 214 8.44 0.84 -6.19
N SER A 215 8.18 2.06 -5.73
CA SER A 215 9.08 2.85 -4.88
C SER A 215 8.45 3.06 -3.51
N VAL A 216 9.27 3.12 -2.47
CA VAL A 216 8.86 3.46 -1.10
C VAL A 216 9.41 4.82 -0.74
N TYR A 217 8.56 5.65 -0.18
CA TYR A 217 8.90 6.97 0.36
C TYR A 217 8.71 6.99 1.87
N ARG A 218 9.69 7.55 2.56
CA ARG A 218 9.65 7.94 3.97
C ARG A 218 9.25 9.40 4.06
N ILE A 219 8.18 9.69 4.78
CA ILE A 219 7.67 11.03 4.98
C ILE A 219 7.77 11.37 6.46
N SER A 220 8.52 12.41 6.79
CA SER A 220 8.75 12.85 8.18
C SER A 220 8.65 14.37 8.29
N ARG A 221 8.57 14.86 9.52
CA ARG A 221 8.78 16.29 9.81
C ARG A 221 10.28 16.60 9.74
N ASP A 222 10.61 17.80 9.28
CA ASP A 222 11.96 18.36 9.38
C ASP A 222 12.36 18.58 10.83
#